data_15cfaf249b83a72e51f18f144196b84b
#
_entry.id   15cfaf249b83a72e51f18f144196b84b
#
_cell.length_a   1.000
_cell.length_b   1.000
_cell.length_c   1.000
_cell.angle_alpha   90.00
_cell.angle_beta   90.00
_cell.angle_gamma   90.00
#
_symmetry.space_group_name_H-M   'P 1'
#
loop_
_entity.id
_entity.type
_entity.pdbx_description
1 polymer ?
#
loop_
_entity_poly.entity_id
_entity_poly.type
_entity_poly.pdbx_seq_one_letter_code
_entity_poly.pdbx_strand_id
1 'polypeptide(L)'
;MNELFIGGGGYTGVMFIGALEYIHEHELLDLKNFYGCSIGSMIGILYITGMTPKNILRKFLELDLKDIIKYDINYDNKCLLDDKLLDSFMEFIWDKYDKDITLEEFSKDTSVNINIFVTNITTNKYLNFNNNEHPKIKLKDALKASMSIPFLFHPVEINNEYYIDGGCKNVYGCPPDNRYILGYSIIAETDKKKLSYFTNVLRSMINVDKPNSVFTIICKNMANPSIYMSLNNLNSTFIFDMYKSGIDHAREELS
;
A
#
# COMPACT_ATOMS: atom_id res chain seq x y z
N MET A 1 10.28 11.46 14.76
CA MET A 1 10.30 10.06 14.25
C MET A 1 11.23 10.00 13.06
N ASN A 2 12.02 8.94 12.88
CA ASN A 2 12.93 8.78 11.74
C ASN A 2 12.63 7.54 10.89
N GLU A 3 11.65 6.76 11.28
CA GLU A 3 11.18 5.57 10.57
C GLU A 3 9.68 5.65 10.35
N LEU A 4 9.23 5.23 9.18
CA LEU A 4 7.83 5.17 8.80
C LEU A 4 7.55 3.84 8.11
N PHE A 5 6.57 3.10 8.60
CA PHE A 5 6.00 1.96 7.91
C PHE A 5 4.55 2.25 7.52
N ILE A 6 4.21 2.00 6.27
CA ILE A 6 2.82 2.05 5.80
C ILE A 6 2.44 0.69 5.22
N GLY A 7 1.45 0.05 5.86
CA GLY A 7 0.99 -1.29 5.51
C GLY A 7 0.13 -1.36 4.26
N GLY A 8 -0.26 -2.59 3.90
CA GLY A 8 -1.25 -2.83 2.86
C GLY A 8 -2.66 -2.49 3.32
N GLY A 9 -3.57 -2.24 2.37
CA GLY A 9 -4.95 -1.92 2.71
C GLY A 9 -5.84 -1.60 1.51
N GLY A 10 -5.33 -1.65 0.29
CA GLY A 10 -6.09 -1.25 -0.89
C GLY A 10 -6.66 0.17 -0.73
N TYR A 11 -7.97 0.35 -0.95
CA TYR A 11 -8.63 1.65 -0.81
C TYR A 11 -8.56 2.26 0.59
N THR A 12 -8.44 1.44 1.61
CA THR A 12 -8.32 1.94 2.98
C THR A 12 -6.99 2.67 3.22
N GLY A 13 -6.08 2.62 2.27
CA GLY A 13 -4.88 3.47 2.24
C GLY A 13 -5.16 4.96 2.38
N VAL A 14 -6.37 5.42 2.02
CA VAL A 14 -6.80 6.80 2.25
C VAL A 14 -6.72 7.19 3.73
N MET A 15 -6.95 6.25 4.65
CA MET A 15 -6.78 6.50 6.09
C MET A 15 -5.32 6.72 6.45
N PHE A 16 -4.40 6.01 5.77
CA PHE A 16 -2.96 6.24 5.96
C PHE A 16 -2.54 7.63 5.49
N ILE A 17 -3.16 8.12 4.40
CA ILE A 17 -2.94 9.50 3.94
C ILE A 17 -3.41 10.50 5.01
N GLY A 18 -4.57 10.24 5.64
CA GLY A 18 -5.08 11.06 6.74
C GLY A 18 -4.15 11.07 7.97
N ALA A 19 -3.67 9.89 8.39
CA ALA A 19 -2.71 9.79 9.48
C ALA A 19 -1.38 10.50 9.14
N LEU A 20 -0.92 10.37 7.90
CA LEU A 20 0.28 11.04 7.41
C LEU A 20 0.11 12.58 7.37
N GLU A 21 -1.11 13.07 7.13
CA GLU A 21 -1.44 14.50 7.22
C GLU A 21 -1.20 15.05 8.63
N TYR A 22 -1.70 14.36 9.64
CA TYR A 22 -1.47 14.76 11.03
C TYR A 22 0.03 14.78 11.37
N ILE A 23 0.75 13.73 10.96
CA ILE A 23 2.21 13.62 11.16
C ILE A 23 2.94 14.77 10.45
N HIS A 24 2.52 15.11 9.23
CA HIS A 24 3.11 16.17 8.41
C HIS A 24 2.84 17.58 8.99
N GLU A 25 1.57 17.86 9.36
CA GLU A 25 1.19 19.17 9.91
C GLU A 25 1.87 19.48 11.26
N HIS A 26 2.23 18.44 12.02
CA HIS A 26 2.91 18.61 13.32
C HIS A 26 4.43 18.38 13.24
N GLU A 27 4.98 18.25 12.02
CA GLU A 27 6.44 18.08 11.79
C GLU A 27 7.05 16.90 12.59
N LEU A 28 6.28 15.84 12.80
CA LEU A 28 6.68 14.72 13.66
C LEU A 28 7.69 13.77 13.01
N LEU A 29 7.99 13.93 11.69
CA LEU A 29 8.76 12.98 10.91
C LEU A 29 9.99 13.62 10.28
N ASP A 30 11.20 13.19 10.69
CA ASP A 30 12.47 13.37 9.98
C ASP A 30 12.85 12.01 9.37
N LEU A 31 12.27 11.70 8.21
CA LEU A 31 12.30 10.37 7.64
C LEU A 31 13.69 9.96 7.17
N LYS A 32 14.21 8.84 7.71
CA LYS A 32 15.47 8.20 7.30
C LYS A 32 15.25 6.80 6.72
N ASN A 33 14.25 6.07 7.23
CA ASN A 33 13.93 4.73 6.78
C ASN A 33 12.43 4.63 6.49
N PHE A 34 12.12 4.23 5.28
CA PHE A 34 10.75 3.96 4.85
C PHE A 34 10.56 2.47 4.60
N TYR A 35 9.42 1.97 5.04
CA TYR A 35 8.97 0.61 4.82
C TYR A 35 7.55 0.65 4.28
N GLY A 36 7.30 0.01 3.15
CA GLY A 36 6.00 0.03 2.50
C GLY A 36 5.55 -1.34 2.03
N CYS A 37 4.24 -1.60 2.11
CA CYS A 37 3.61 -2.78 1.56
C CYS A 37 2.35 -2.39 0.77
N SER A 38 2.17 -2.95 -0.42
CA SER A 38 0.98 -2.71 -1.24
C SER A 38 0.74 -1.21 -1.47
N ILE A 39 -0.49 -0.74 -1.31
CA ILE A 39 -0.84 0.69 -1.44
C ILE A 39 0.00 1.59 -0.51
N GLY A 40 0.44 1.07 0.64
CA GLY A 40 1.31 1.82 1.54
C GLY A 40 2.67 2.11 0.95
N SER A 41 3.22 1.24 0.11
CA SER A 41 4.45 1.52 -0.62
C SER A 41 4.29 2.70 -1.57
N MET A 42 3.17 2.78 -2.29
CA MET A 42 2.85 3.88 -3.18
C MET A 42 2.68 5.20 -2.43
N ILE A 43 1.86 5.22 -1.36
CA ILE A 43 1.61 6.42 -0.56
C ILE A 43 2.93 6.97 0.00
N GLY A 44 3.76 6.09 0.55
CA GLY A 44 5.04 6.51 1.13
C GLY A 44 6.02 7.05 0.09
N ILE A 45 6.13 6.41 -1.07
CA ILE A 45 6.98 6.91 -2.16
C ILE A 45 6.47 8.27 -2.67
N LEU A 46 5.17 8.46 -2.86
CA LEU A 46 4.61 9.76 -3.22
C LEU A 46 4.95 10.84 -2.18
N TYR A 47 4.88 10.51 -0.89
CA TYR A 47 5.26 11.43 0.18
C TYR A 47 6.76 11.76 0.15
N ILE A 48 7.62 10.77 -0.05
CA ILE A 48 9.08 10.93 -0.15
C ILE A 48 9.47 11.78 -1.36
N THR A 49 8.70 11.75 -2.46
CA THR A 49 8.93 12.64 -3.60
C THR A 49 8.65 14.12 -3.29
N GLY A 50 8.14 14.43 -2.11
CA GLY A 50 7.78 15.78 -1.64
C GLY A 50 6.32 16.16 -1.84
N MET A 51 5.46 15.19 -2.21
CA MET A 51 4.04 15.45 -2.32
C MET A 51 3.40 15.52 -0.92
N THR A 52 2.64 16.58 -0.65
CA THR A 52 1.90 16.68 0.61
C THR A 52 0.78 15.64 0.68
N PRO A 53 0.38 15.16 1.87
CA PRO A 53 -0.71 14.20 1.99
C PRO A 53 -2.04 14.69 1.37
N LYS A 54 -2.35 15.98 1.47
CA LYS A 54 -3.51 16.60 0.78
C LYS A 54 -3.42 16.45 -0.74
N ASN A 55 -2.24 16.61 -1.31
CA ASN A 55 -2.03 16.44 -2.74
C ASN A 55 -2.13 14.96 -3.14
N ILE A 56 -1.62 14.04 -2.30
CA ILE A 56 -1.78 12.60 -2.51
C ILE A 56 -3.27 12.25 -2.51
N LEU A 57 -4.04 12.72 -1.52
CA LEU A 57 -5.48 12.50 -1.47
C LEU A 57 -6.19 13.02 -2.74
N ARG A 58 -5.85 14.23 -3.17
CA ARG A 58 -6.44 14.81 -4.40
C ARG A 58 -6.18 13.92 -5.61
N LYS A 59 -4.96 13.40 -5.75
CA LYS A 59 -4.61 12.47 -6.84
C LYS A 59 -5.39 11.17 -6.76
N PHE A 60 -5.61 10.63 -5.58
CA PHE A 60 -6.49 9.46 -5.39
C PHE A 60 -7.95 9.75 -5.79
N LEU A 61 -8.44 10.96 -5.57
CA LEU A 61 -9.79 11.38 -5.97
C LEU A 61 -9.93 11.64 -7.48
N GLU A 62 -8.84 12.06 -8.15
CA GLU A 62 -8.78 12.29 -9.60
C GLU A 62 -8.79 10.97 -10.40
N LEU A 63 -8.35 9.87 -9.79
CA LEU A 63 -8.40 8.55 -10.43
C LEU A 63 -9.86 8.06 -10.47
N ASP A 64 -10.49 8.18 -11.61
CA ASP A 64 -11.82 7.58 -11.82
C ASP A 64 -11.67 6.07 -12.01
N LEU A 65 -11.76 5.37 -10.88
CA LEU A 65 -11.61 3.92 -10.83
C LEU A 65 -12.71 3.19 -11.60
N LYS A 66 -13.82 3.85 -11.91
CA LYS A 66 -14.90 3.26 -12.73
C LYS A 66 -14.49 3.12 -14.19
N ASP A 67 -13.67 4.05 -14.68
CA ASP A 67 -13.17 4.00 -16.05
C ASP A 67 -12.04 2.96 -16.24
N ILE A 68 -11.39 2.58 -15.13
CA ILE A 68 -10.23 1.67 -15.14
C ILE A 68 -10.68 0.22 -14.93
N ILE A 69 -11.83 0.00 -14.28
CA ILE A 69 -12.42 -1.33 -14.12
C ILE A 69 -13.24 -1.65 -15.37
N LYS A 70 -12.56 -1.99 -16.41
CA LYS A 70 -13.21 -2.69 -17.51
C LYS A 70 -13.48 -4.11 -17.05
N TYR A 71 -14.77 -4.43 -16.89
CA TYR A 71 -15.26 -5.80 -16.72
C TYR A 71 -15.06 -6.63 -17.99
N ASP A 72 -13.91 -6.53 -18.60
CA ASP A 72 -13.54 -7.41 -19.69
C ASP A 72 -12.93 -8.67 -19.05
N ILE A 73 -13.82 -9.54 -18.58
CA ILE A 73 -13.45 -10.91 -18.22
C ILE A 73 -13.10 -11.61 -19.54
N ASN A 74 -11.95 -11.26 -20.09
CA ASN A 74 -11.36 -12.02 -21.15
C ASN A 74 -10.73 -13.26 -20.49
N TYR A 75 -11.25 -14.44 -20.80
CA TYR A 75 -10.74 -15.72 -20.27
C TYR A 75 -9.27 -15.97 -20.60
N ASP A 76 -8.70 -15.21 -21.54
CA ASP A 76 -7.27 -15.24 -21.89
C ASP A 76 -6.42 -14.37 -20.95
N ASN A 77 -7.01 -13.32 -20.34
CA ASN A 77 -6.37 -12.50 -19.33
C ASN A 77 -6.77 -13.01 -17.95
N LYS A 78 -5.88 -13.73 -17.31
CA LYS A 78 -6.08 -14.39 -16.00
C LYS A 78 -6.28 -13.43 -14.81
N CYS A 79 -6.41 -12.11 -15.05
CA CYS A 79 -6.55 -11.06 -14.05
C CYS A 79 -7.75 -10.16 -14.35
N LEU A 80 -8.38 -9.64 -13.28
CA LEU A 80 -9.61 -8.85 -13.36
C LEU A 80 -9.37 -7.38 -13.74
N LEU A 81 -8.17 -6.85 -13.49
CA LEU A 81 -7.81 -5.46 -13.72
C LEU A 81 -6.65 -5.35 -14.69
N ASP A 82 -6.64 -4.28 -15.47
CA ASP A 82 -5.50 -3.92 -16.31
C ASP A 82 -4.39 -3.34 -15.42
N ASP A 83 -3.13 -3.75 -15.65
CA ASP A 83 -1.95 -3.22 -14.98
C ASP A 83 -1.76 -1.71 -15.20
N LYS A 84 -2.45 -1.13 -16.19
CA LYS A 84 -2.52 0.32 -16.41
C LYS A 84 -3.01 1.10 -15.21
N LEU A 85 -3.82 0.49 -14.33
CA LEU A 85 -4.21 1.12 -13.07
C LEU A 85 -2.99 1.40 -12.19
N LEU A 86 -2.10 0.40 -12.06
CA LEU A 86 -0.87 0.56 -11.30
C LEU A 86 0.04 1.61 -11.95
N ASP A 87 0.11 1.65 -13.29
CA ASP A 87 0.86 2.65 -14.03
C ASP A 87 0.32 4.06 -13.78
N SER A 88 -1.01 4.25 -13.78
CA SER A 88 -1.63 5.56 -13.52
C SER A 88 -1.30 6.10 -12.12
N PHE A 89 -1.25 5.23 -11.10
CA PHE A 89 -0.80 5.64 -9.77
C PHE A 89 0.66 6.11 -9.77
N MET A 90 1.51 5.47 -10.57
CA MET A 90 2.93 5.77 -10.62
C MET A 90 3.28 6.98 -11.48
N GLU A 91 2.40 7.42 -12.39
CA GLU A 91 2.66 8.58 -13.26
C GLU A 91 3.03 9.83 -12.46
N PHE A 92 2.47 9.99 -11.26
CA PHE A 92 2.79 11.12 -10.40
C PHE A 92 4.24 11.13 -9.86
N ILE A 93 4.91 9.97 -9.87
CA ILE A 93 6.32 9.85 -9.50
C ILE A 93 7.17 10.31 -10.69
N TRP A 94 6.73 9.99 -11.91
CA TRP A 94 7.49 10.24 -13.14
C TRP A 94 7.49 11.69 -13.59
N ASP A 95 6.68 12.55 -13.00
CA ASP A 95 6.79 14.00 -13.18
C ASP A 95 8.15 14.54 -12.64
N LYS A 96 8.74 13.84 -11.68
CA LYS A 96 9.98 14.25 -11.02
C LYS A 96 11.16 13.31 -11.29
N TYR A 97 10.90 12.03 -11.50
CA TYR A 97 11.92 10.98 -11.62
C TYR A 97 11.81 10.24 -12.95
N ASP A 98 12.96 9.75 -13.43
CA ASP A 98 12.99 8.82 -14.56
C ASP A 98 12.22 7.52 -14.23
N LYS A 99 11.47 7.00 -15.21
CA LYS A 99 10.69 5.75 -15.04
C LYS A 99 11.57 4.53 -14.75
N ASP A 100 12.83 4.59 -15.09
CA ASP A 100 13.79 3.51 -14.91
C ASP A 100 14.71 3.72 -13.70
N ILE A 101 14.43 4.74 -12.87
CA ILE A 101 15.18 4.99 -11.64
C ILE A 101 15.20 3.73 -10.76
N THR A 102 16.39 3.38 -10.28
CA THR A 102 16.60 2.24 -9.39
C THR A 102 16.34 2.60 -7.92
N LEU A 103 16.18 1.58 -7.08
CA LEU A 103 16.03 1.80 -5.62
C LEU A 103 17.24 2.52 -5.03
N GLU A 104 18.46 2.21 -5.51
CA GLU A 104 19.68 2.87 -5.06
C GLU A 104 19.70 4.36 -5.43
N GLU A 105 19.41 4.68 -6.70
CA GLU A 105 19.40 6.07 -7.19
C GLU A 105 18.34 6.90 -6.49
N PHE A 106 17.14 6.37 -6.34
CA PHE A 106 16.05 7.04 -5.63
C PHE A 106 16.37 7.28 -4.15
N SER A 107 16.95 6.28 -3.48
CA SER A 107 17.38 6.39 -2.09
C SER A 107 18.49 7.44 -1.91
N LYS A 108 19.45 7.52 -2.84
CA LYS A 108 20.53 8.53 -2.82
C LYS A 108 19.98 9.95 -3.00
N ASP A 109 19.05 10.13 -3.93
CA ASP A 109 18.46 11.45 -4.21
C ASP A 109 17.61 11.95 -3.03
N THR A 110 16.83 11.06 -2.44
CA THR A 110 15.92 11.42 -1.35
C THR A 110 16.56 11.38 0.04
N SER A 111 17.73 10.77 0.18
CA SER A 111 18.39 10.49 1.46
C SER A 111 17.54 9.63 2.41
N VAL A 112 16.63 8.81 1.86
CA VAL A 112 15.77 7.88 2.60
C VAL A 112 16.07 6.45 2.19
N ASN A 113 16.31 5.56 3.15
CA ASN A 113 16.41 4.13 2.89
C ASN A 113 15.02 3.57 2.54
N ILE A 114 14.91 2.95 1.38
CA ILE A 114 13.65 2.43 0.84
C ILE A 114 13.57 0.94 1.08
N ASN A 115 12.42 0.48 1.60
CA ASN A 115 12.12 -0.92 1.84
C ASN A 115 10.70 -1.21 1.35
N ILE A 116 10.55 -2.05 0.32
CA ILE A 116 9.28 -2.40 -0.30
C ILE A 116 9.05 -3.90 -0.17
N PHE A 117 7.99 -4.29 0.52
CA PHE A 117 7.69 -5.68 0.79
C PHE A 117 6.91 -6.34 -0.33
N VAL A 118 7.36 -7.55 -0.71
CA VAL A 118 6.80 -8.36 -1.78
C VAL A 118 6.75 -9.83 -1.38
N THR A 119 5.90 -10.59 -2.06
CA THR A 119 5.87 -12.05 -1.97
C THR A 119 6.46 -12.66 -3.24
N ASN A 120 7.56 -13.38 -3.13
CA ASN A 120 8.12 -14.18 -4.21
C ASN A 120 7.36 -15.52 -4.28
N ILE A 121 6.59 -15.73 -5.35
CA ILE A 121 5.80 -16.97 -5.53
C ILE A 121 6.61 -18.10 -6.15
N THR A 122 7.73 -17.81 -6.80
CA THR A 122 8.63 -18.84 -7.33
C THR A 122 9.33 -19.60 -6.21
N THR A 123 9.78 -18.88 -5.17
CA THR A 123 10.48 -19.47 -4.02
C THR A 123 9.61 -19.57 -2.76
N ASN A 124 8.37 -19.08 -2.82
CA ASN A 124 7.41 -19.03 -1.72
C ASN A 124 7.94 -18.24 -0.50
N LYS A 125 8.67 -17.13 -0.73
CA LYS A 125 9.29 -16.33 0.32
C LYS A 125 8.68 -14.93 0.40
N TYR A 126 8.60 -14.39 1.61
CA TYR A 126 8.40 -12.97 1.86
C TYR A 126 9.75 -12.26 1.75
N LEU A 127 9.83 -11.20 0.98
CA LEU A 127 11.07 -10.47 0.71
C LEU A 127 10.87 -8.97 0.89
N ASN A 128 11.98 -8.31 1.17
CA ASN A 128 12.10 -6.86 1.24
C ASN A 128 13.00 -6.37 0.09
N PHE A 129 12.44 -5.73 -0.90
CA PHE A 129 13.21 -5.02 -1.91
C PHE A 129 13.71 -3.71 -1.31
N ASN A 130 15.02 -3.59 -1.15
CA ASN A 130 15.64 -2.41 -0.55
C ASN A 130 16.89 -1.96 -1.32
N ASN A 131 17.24 -0.69 -1.13
CA ASN A 131 18.36 -0.06 -1.84
C ASN A 131 19.73 -0.65 -1.51
N ASN A 132 19.89 -1.42 -0.42
CA ASN A 132 21.18 -2.02 -0.03
C ASN A 132 21.36 -3.41 -0.66
N GLU A 133 20.34 -4.28 -0.57
CA GLU A 133 20.43 -5.68 -1.03
C GLU A 133 19.98 -5.82 -2.48
N HIS A 134 19.12 -4.93 -2.94
CA HIS A 134 18.51 -4.96 -4.28
C HIS A 134 18.69 -3.63 -5.04
N PRO A 135 19.91 -3.04 -5.07
CA PRO A 135 20.14 -1.67 -5.54
C PRO A 135 19.67 -1.41 -6.98
N LYS A 136 19.76 -2.44 -7.85
CA LYS A 136 19.45 -2.34 -9.28
C LYS A 136 17.99 -2.60 -9.64
N ILE A 137 17.15 -3.00 -8.71
CA ILE A 137 15.71 -3.12 -8.97
C ILE A 137 15.15 -1.73 -9.25
N LYS A 138 14.38 -1.61 -10.32
CA LYS A 138 13.69 -0.36 -10.65
C LYS A 138 12.59 -0.09 -9.65
N LEU A 139 12.43 1.16 -9.25
CA LEU A 139 11.38 1.56 -8.31
C LEU A 139 9.99 1.16 -8.80
N LYS A 140 9.72 1.33 -10.11
CA LYS A 140 8.45 0.92 -10.72
C LYS A 140 8.15 -0.57 -10.56
N ASP A 141 9.17 -1.42 -10.75
CA ASP A 141 8.98 -2.87 -10.67
C ASP A 141 8.75 -3.32 -9.23
N ALA A 142 9.46 -2.71 -8.27
CA ALA A 142 9.24 -2.95 -6.85
C ALA A 142 7.83 -2.53 -6.40
N LEU A 143 7.36 -1.34 -6.83
CA LEU A 143 6.01 -0.85 -6.52
C LEU A 143 4.93 -1.73 -7.15
N LYS A 144 5.07 -2.06 -8.45
CA LYS A 144 4.13 -2.96 -9.13
C LYS A 144 4.06 -4.31 -8.43
N ALA A 145 5.20 -4.93 -8.13
CA ALA A 145 5.26 -6.21 -7.44
C ALA A 145 4.54 -6.14 -6.07
N SER A 146 4.80 -5.08 -5.30
CA SER A 146 4.20 -4.88 -3.98
C SER A 146 2.68 -4.68 -4.03
N MET A 147 2.13 -4.17 -5.14
CA MET A 147 0.70 -3.92 -5.33
C MET A 147 -0.02 -4.98 -6.16
N SER A 148 0.68 -5.99 -6.67
CA SER A 148 0.11 -7.03 -7.53
C SER A 148 -0.70 -8.04 -6.71
N ILE A 149 -1.92 -7.65 -6.33
CA ILE A 149 -2.87 -8.52 -5.61
C ILE A 149 -3.27 -9.67 -6.54
N PRO A 150 -3.12 -10.94 -6.10
CA PRO A 150 -3.49 -12.11 -6.90
C PRO A 150 -4.92 -12.03 -7.43
N PHE A 151 -5.11 -12.47 -8.66
CA PHE A 151 -6.35 -12.43 -9.42
C PHE A 151 -6.83 -11.03 -9.83
N LEU A 152 -6.39 -9.97 -9.16
CA LEU A 152 -6.67 -8.60 -9.58
C LEU A 152 -5.64 -8.12 -10.61
N PHE A 153 -4.36 -8.34 -10.36
CA PHE A 153 -3.25 -7.93 -11.22
C PHE A 153 -2.34 -9.12 -11.56
N HIS A 154 -1.57 -8.95 -12.65
CA HIS A 154 -0.58 -9.95 -13.03
C HIS A 154 0.60 -9.97 -12.04
N PRO A 155 1.18 -11.15 -11.78
CA PRO A 155 2.47 -11.23 -11.11
C PRO A 155 3.53 -10.47 -11.90
N VAL A 156 4.43 -9.79 -11.21
CA VAL A 156 5.56 -9.08 -11.84
C VAL A 156 6.75 -10.01 -11.95
N GLU A 157 7.31 -10.13 -13.15
CA GLU A 157 8.53 -10.90 -13.39
C GLU A 157 9.76 -10.01 -13.23
N ILE A 158 10.68 -10.39 -12.31
CA ILE A 158 11.97 -9.73 -12.10
C ILE A 158 13.03 -10.83 -12.01
N ASN A 159 14.02 -10.79 -12.90
CA ASN A 159 15.14 -11.75 -12.91
C ASN A 159 14.70 -13.23 -12.99
N ASN A 160 13.68 -13.56 -13.80
CA ASN A 160 13.07 -14.88 -13.96
C ASN A 160 12.37 -15.42 -12.69
N GLU A 161 12.04 -14.58 -11.76
CA GLU A 161 11.21 -14.90 -10.59
C GLU A 161 9.93 -14.06 -10.62
N TYR A 162 8.83 -14.61 -10.06
CA TYR A 162 7.52 -13.96 -10.07
C TYR A 162 7.17 -13.45 -8.68
N TYR A 163 6.70 -12.20 -8.64
CA TYR A 163 6.38 -11.47 -7.41
C TYR A 163 4.95 -10.99 -7.41
N ILE A 164 4.34 -11.03 -6.25
CA ILE A 164 2.99 -10.52 -5.96
C ILE A 164 2.99 -9.68 -4.71
N ASP A 165 1.83 -9.12 -4.37
CA ASP A 165 1.62 -8.26 -3.20
C ASP A 165 2.21 -8.86 -1.92
N GLY A 166 2.97 -8.05 -1.19
CA GLY A 166 3.61 -8.45 0.07
C GLY A 166 2.60 -8.88 1.13
N GLY A 167 1.42 -8.26 1.13
CA GLY A 167 0.32 -8.59 2.02
C GLY A 167 -0.19 -10.03 1.91
N CYS A 168 0.14 -10.75 0.82
CA CYS A 168 -0.22 -12.16 0.67
C CYS A 168 0.51 -13.07 1.66
N LYS A 169 1.70 -12.70 2.10
CA LYS A 169 2.48 -13.45 3.10
C LYS A 169 2.42 -12.80 4.48
N ASN A 170 2.44 -11.48 4.52
CA ASN A 170 2.38 -10.73 5.76
C ASN A 170 1.62 -9.42 5.55
N VAL A 171 0.38 -9.38 6.04
CA VAL A 171 -0.51 -8.21 5.89
C VAL A 171 0.09 -6.95 6.46
N TYR A 172 0.83 -7.07 7.54
CA TYR A 172 1.46 -5.92 8.18
C TYR A 172 2.79 -5.56 7.55
N GLY A 173 3.45 -6.51 6.87
CA GLY A 173 4.69 -6.28 6.14
C GLY A 173 5.84 -5.75 7.00
N CYS A 174 5.74 -5.86 8.30
CA CYS A 174 6.60 -5.16 9.23
C CYS A 174 7.91 -5.93 9.50
N PRO A 175 9.07 -5.28 9.47
CA PRO A 175 10.25 -5.80 10.12
C PRO A 175 10.01 -5.92 11.63
N PRO A 176 10.58 -6.91 12.31
CA PRO A 176 10.29 -7.24 13.72
C PRO A 176 10.57 -6.12 14.73
N ASP A 177 11.34 -5.10 14.35
CA ASP A 177 11.84 -4.06 15.27
C ASP A 177 11.22 -2.67 15.03
N ASN A 178 10.20 -2.54 14.18
CA ASN A 178 9.65 -1.22 13.83
C ASN A 178 8.73 -0.64 14.88
N ARG A 179 8.97 0.64 15.18
CA ARG A 179 8.31 1.39 16.25
C ARG A 179 7.09 2.17 15.79
N TYR A 180 6.90 2.41 14.49
CA TYR A 180 5.80 3.22 13.96
C TYR A 180 5.16 2.52 12.78
N ILE A 181 3.93 2.07 12.97
CA ILE A 181 3.16 1.37 11.95
C ILE A 181 1.88 2.13 11.69
N LEU A 182 1.75 2.68 10.50
CA LEU A 182 0.45 2.99 9.94
C LEU A 182 -0.08 1.69 9.33
N GLY A 183 -0.88 0.97 10.08
CA GLY A 183 -1.42 -0.31 9.67
C GLY A 183 -2.93 -0.35 9.78
N TYR A 184 -3.53 -1.23 8.99
CA TYR A 184 -4.95 -1.50 9.01
C TYR A 184 -5.22 -2.84 9.68
N SER A 185 -6.06 -2.87 10.70
CA SER A 185 -6.56 -4.14 11.26
C SER A 185 -7.79 -4.59 10.46
N ILE A 186 -7.63 -5.62 9.63
CA ILE A 186 -8.75 -6.31 8.97
C ILE A 186 -9.59 -7.13 9.97
N ILE A 187 -9.27 -7.10 11.25
CA ILE A 187 -10.05 -7.76 12.30
C ILE A 187 -11.28 -6.89 12.61
N ALA A 188 -12.12 -6.68 11.61
CA ALA A 188 -13.51 -6.49 11.91
C ALA A 188 -14.07 -7.89 12.22
N GLU A 189 -14.75 -8.04 13.32
CA GLU A 189 -15.65 -9.15 13.58
C GLU A 189 -16.76 -9.11 12.53
N THR A 190 -16.47 -9.59 11.32
CA THR A 190 -17.43 -9.64 10.24
C THR A 190 -18.20 -10.93 10.34
N ASP A 191 -19.52 -10.81 10.25
CA ASP A 191 -20.41 -11.93 10.05
C ASP A 191 -19.92 -12.72 8.83
N LYS A 192 -19.25 -13.86 9.09
CA LYS A 192 -18.61 -14.73 8.09
C LYS A 192 -19.56 -15.18 6.97
N LYS A 193 -20.87 -15.04 7.16
CA LYS A 193 -21.91 -15.43 6.20
C LYS A 193 -22.12 -14.44 5.05
N LYS A 194 -21.60 -13.21 5.13
CA LYS A 194 -21.84 -12.17 4.13
C LYS A 194 -20.68 -11.88 3.18
N LEU A 195 -19.53 -12.53 3.37
CA LEU A 195 -18.38 -12.33 2.49
C LEU A 195 -18.52 -13.17 1.22
N SER A 196 -18.17 -12.58 0.06
CA SER A 196 -18.13 -13.34 -1.19
C SER A 196 -17.10 -14.48 -1.11
N TYR A 197 -17.29 -15.52 -1.92
CA TYR A 197 -16.32 -16.63 -2.03
C TYR A 197 -14.90 -16.11 -2.30
N PHE A 198 -14.76 -15.15 -3.21
CA PHE A 198 -13.48 -14.53 -3.57
C PHE A 198 -12.80 -13.85 -2.36
N THR A 199 -13.55 -13.08 -1.58
CA THR A 199 -13.02 -12.42 -0.37
C THR A 199 -12.57 -13.45 0.68
N ASN A 200 -13.29 -14.55 0.82
CA ASN A 200 -12.91 -15.63 1.74
C ASN A 200 -11.64 -16.34 1.28
N VAL A 201 -11.47 -16.56 -0.03
CA VAL A 201 -10.25 -17.16 -0.58
C VAL A 201 -9.06 -16.22 -0.35
N LEU A 202 -9.19 -14.93 -0.67
CA LEU A 202 -8.13 -13.96 -0.39
C LEU A 202 -7.76 -13.93 1.09
N ARG A 203 -8.74 -13.91 1.99
CA ARG A 203 -8.49 -13.96 3.44
C ARG A 203 -7.76 -15.23 3.90
N SER A 204 -8.07 -16.38 3.32
CA SER A 204 -7.39 -17.63 3.67
C SER A 204 -5.92 -17.67 3.24
N MET A 205 -5.55 -16.84 2.28
CA MET A 205 -4.18 -16.71 1.77
C MET A 205 -3.34 -15.72 2.56
N ILE A 206 -3.97 -14.87 3.38
CA ILE A 206 -3.32 -13.80 4.13
C ILE A 206 -2.98 -14.31 5.54
N ASN A 207 -1.71 -14.34 5.87
CA ASN A 207 -1.26 -14.62 7.24
C ASN A 207 -1.34 -13.35 8.09
N VAL A 208 -2.09 -13.39 9.20
CA VAL A 208 -2.36 -12.23 10.05
C VAL A 208 -1.52 -12.34 11.34
N ASP A 209 -0.21 -12.31 11.22
CA ASP A 209 0.65 -12.19 12.39
C ASP A 209 0.68 -10.71 12.82
N LYS A 210 0.26 -10.46 14.06
CA LYS A 210 0.30 -9.09 14.62
C LYS A 210 1.74 -8.69 14.89
N PRO A 211 2.18 -7.50 14.44
CA PRO A 211 3.51 -7.01 14.80
C PRO A 211 3.60 -6.70 16.30
N ASN A 212 4.73 -7.00 16.90
CA ASN A 212 5.09 -6.61 18.25
C ASN A 212 5.58 -5.15 18.30
N SER A 213 4.79 -4.21 17.77
CA SER A 213 5.19 -2.80 17.70
C SER A 213 4.70 -1.99 18.91
N VAL A 214 5.49 -1.02 19.32
CA VAL A 214 5.20 -0.15 20.49
C VAL A 214 4.16 0.92 20.12
N PHE A 215 4.04 1.30 18.85
CA PHE A 215 3.03 2.24 18.34
C PHE A 215 2.43 1.71 17.06
N THR A 216 1.16 1.39 17.10
CA THR A 216 0.40 0.98 15.92
C THR A 216 -0.81 1.89 15.80
N ILE A 217 -0.81 2.77 14.81
CA ILE A 217 -2.04 3.45 14.40
C ILE A 217 -2.87 2.41 13.68
N ILE A 218 -3.71 1.72 14.44
CA ILE A 218 -4.67 0.77 13.89
C ILE A 218 -5.96 1.55 13.69
N CYS A 219 -6.34 1.74 12.45
CA CYS A 219 -7.66 2.27 12.14
C CYS A 219 -8.73 1.25 12.55
N LYS A 220 -9.17 1.35 13.80
CA LYS A 220 -10.28 0.57 14.36
C LYS A 220 -11.60 1.15 13.86
N ASN A 221 -12.65 0.37 13.79
CA ASN A 221 -14.03 0.81 13.55
C ASN A 221 -14.47 1.06 12.11
N MET A 222 -14.00 0.28 11.18
CA MET A 222 -14.70 0.22 9.90
C MET A 222 -15.65 -0.98 9.91
N ALA A 223 -16.92 -0.69 10.08
CA ALA A 223 -17.97 -1.67 10.42
C ALA A 223 -18.24 -2.78 9.38
N ASN A 224 -17.64 -2.73 8.18
CA ASN A 224 -17.84 -3.77 7.18
C ASN A 224 -16.74 -3.81 6.09
N PRO A 225 -15.78 -4.75 6.12
CA PRO A 225 -14.75 -4.88 5.09
C PRO A 225 -15.31 -5.13 3.68
N SER A 226 -16.51 -5.69 3.54
CA SER A 226 -17.13 -5.91 2.24
C SER A 226 -17.54 -4.60 1.55
N ILE A 227 -17.79 -3.54 2.32
CA ILE A 227 -18.04 -2.19 1.79
C ILE A 227 -16.77 -1.63 1.16
N TYR A 228 -15.62 -1.91 1.72
CA TYR A 228 -14.30 -1.38 1.31
C TYR A 228 -13.72 -2.07 0.08
N MET A 229 -14.17 -3.27 -0.20
CA MET A 229 -13.83 -3.98 -1.44
C MET A 229 -14.88 -3.80 -2.54
N SER A 230 -15.98 -3.14 -2.25
CA SER A 230 -17.00 -2.81 -3.23
C SER A 230 -16.70 -1.46 -3.88
N LEU A 231 -16.12 -1.51 -5.07
CA LEU A 231 -15.81 -0.34 -5.90
C LEU A 231 -17.02 0.53 -6.21
N ASN A 232 -18.24 -0.01 -6.06
CA ASN A 232 -19.49 0.70 -6.29
C ASN A 232 -19.84 1.74 -5.20
N ASN A 233 -19.20 1.68 -4.03
CA ASN A 233 -19.48 2.58 -2.91
C ASN A 233 -18.44 3.69 -2.74
N LEU A 234 -17.45 3.75 -3.63
CA LEU A 234 -16.41 4.78 -3.60
C LEU A 234 -16.99 6.10 -4.12
N ASN A 235 -17.54 6.88 -3.22
CA ASN A 235 -17.87 8.28 -3.47
C ASN A 235 -16.95 9.20 -2.69
N SER A 236 -16.89 10.45 -3.08
CA SER A 236 -16.01 11.46 -2.47
C SER A 236 -16.24 11.64 -0.97
N THR A 237 -17.49 11.54 -0.51
CA THR A 237 -17.86 11.64 0.91
C THR A 237 -17.23 10.51 1.70
N PHE A 238 -17.33 9.27 1.23
CA PHE A 238 -16.78 8.10 1.89
C PHE A 238 -15.25 8.15 1.96
N ILE A 239 -14.60 8.58 0.87
CA ILE A 239 -13.14 8.77 0.83
C ILE A 239 -12.71 9.84 1.84
N PHE A 240 -13.48 10.95 1.92
CA PHE A 240 -13.18 12.02 2.86
C PHE A 240 -13.37 11.58 4.32
N ASP A 241 -14.40 10.79 4.62
CA ASP A 241 -14.61 10.22 5.96
C ASP A 241 -13.47 9.29 6.38
N MET A 242 -12.98 8.47 5.46
CA MET A 242 -11.79 7.63 5.72
C MET A 242 -10.55 8.49 6.02
N TYR A 243 -10.30 9.52 5.21
CA TYR A 243 -9.19 10.43 5.41
C TYR A 243 -9.25 11.11 6.77
N LYS A 244 -10.41 11.65 7.15
CA LYS A 244 -10.65 12.28 8.45
C LYS A 244 -10.45 11.30 9.60
N SER A 245 -10.95 10.07 9.46
CA SER A 245 -10.73 9.02 10.46
C SER A 245 -9.23 8.75 10.67
N GLY A 246 -8.43 8.77 9.62
CA GLY A 246 -6.97 8.65 9.73
C GLY A 246 -6.33 9.77 10.55
N ILE A 247 -6.75 11.02 10.31
CA ILE A 247 -6.29 12.19 11.10
C ILE A 247 -6.65 12.03 12.58
N ASP A 248 -7.90 11.67 12.87
CA ASP A 248 -8.39 11.56 14.25
C ASP A 248 -7.65 10.46 15.00
N HIS A 249 -7.43 9.30 14.40
CA HIS A 249 -6.65 8.22 15.04
C HIS A 249 -5.18 8.61 15.26
N ALA A 250 -4.55 9.28 14.30
CA ALA A 250 -3.18 9.76 14.49
C ALA A 250 -3.08 10.76 15.63
N ARG A 251 -4.09 11.64 15.77
CA ARG A 251 -4.19 12.59 16.89
C ARG A 251 -4.32 11.86 18.22
N GLU A 252 -5.16 10.83 18.31
CA GLU A 252 -5.37 10.06 19.53
C GLU A 252 -4.12 9.32 20.00
N GLU A 253 -3.33 8.79 19.05
CA GLU A 253 -2.17 7.96 19.34
C GLU A 253 -0.86 8.75 19.52
N LEU A 254 -0.76 9.95 18.93
CA LEU A 254 0.48 10.73 18.88
C LEU A 254 0.43 12.04 19.71
N SER A 255 -0.73 12.41 20.29
CA SER A 255 -0.87 13.52 21.24
C SER A 255 -0.69 13.00 22.67
#